data_a6407092934dff0c6159ec08605d79e7
#
_entry.id   a6407092934dff0c6159ec08605d79e7
#
_cell.length_a   1.000
_cell.length_b   1.000
_cell.length_c   1.000
_cell.angle_alpha   90.00
_cell.angle_beta   90.00
_cell.angle_gamma   90.00
#
_symmetry.space_group_name_H-M   'P 1'
#
loop_
_entity.id
_entity.type
_entity.pdbx_description
1 polymer ?
#
loop_
_entity_poly.entity_id
_entity_poly.type
_entity_poly.pdbx_seq_one_letter_code
_entity_poly.pdbx_strand_id
1 'polypeptide(L)'
;MFGLEALDLARIQFAFTISFHILFPAITIGLASYLAVLEGLWLKTNNDTYRDLYHFWSKIFAVNFGMGVVSGLVMAYQFGTNWSRFSDFAGAVTGPLLTYEVLTAFFLEAGFLGVMLFGWNKVGRNLHFFSTVMVAIGTLISTFWILASNSWMQTPQGYEIINGQVIPVDWLAVIFNPSFPYRLAHMATAAFVATAFFVGSSAAWHLLRGKDNPAIRTMLSMAMWMALIVAPIQAVIGDFHGLNTLEHQPAKIAAIEGHWENVGDEPTPLILFGWPDMKAEKTKYAVEIPYLGSLILTHSLDKQVPALKDFPPEDRPNSTIVFWSFRVMVGLGFLMIFTGLWSLWLRKSDKLYTSRPFLYLALWMGPSGLIAILAGWFTTEIGRQPWVVYGLMRTADASSNHSFLQMSITLIMFVVVYFALFGAGLGYMMRLVRKGPKIDEGKETNDGGPGKKRTPARPLSAADDDADADADHSLTKEI
;
A
#
# COMPACT_ATOMS: atom_id res chain seq x y z
N MET A 1 -21.48 -13.93 25.86
CA MET A 1 -20.75 -12.85 25.17
C MET A 1 -19.29 -13.26 25.08
N PHE A 2 -18.62 -12.98 24.00
CA PHE A 2 -17.34 -13.58 23.58
C PHE A 2 -16.09 -13.29 24.44
N GLY A 3 -16.20 -12.88 25.71
CA GLY A 3 -15.05 -12.61 26.58
C GLY A 3 -14.11 -11.47 26.10
N LEU A 4 -14.59 -10.62 25.17
CA LEU A 4 -13.83 -9.47 24.65
C LEU A 4 -13.88 -8.31 25.63
N GLU A 5 -12.75 -7.63 25.78
CA GLU A 5 -12.61 -6.43 26.60
C GLU A 5 -12.61 -5.15 25.71
N ALA A 6 -12.71 -3.97 26.33
CA ALA A 6 -12.64 -2.70 25.60
C ALA A 6 -11.34 -2.55 24.81
N LEU A 7 -10.24 -3.05 25.32
CA LEU A 7 -8.94 -3.07 24.65
C LEU A 7 -8.99 -3.88 23.33
N ASP A 8 -9.64 -5.05 23.33
CA ASP A 8 -9.76 -5.87 22.13
C ASP A 8 -10.54 -5.14 21.04
N LEU A 9 -11.63 -4.45 21.42
CA LEU A 9 -12.42 -3.66 20.48
C LEU A 9 -11.65 -2.47 19.95
N ALA A 10 -10.82 -1.80 20.77
CA ALA A 10 -9.94 -0.72 20.32
C ALA A 10 -8.89 -1.23 19.30
N ARG A 11 -8.31 -2.40 19.55
CA ARG A 11 -7.37 -3.06 18.63
C ARG A 11 -8.05 -3.44 17.31
N ILE A 12 -9.24 -4.03 17.37
CA ILE A 12 -10.03 -4.39 16.16
C ILE A 12 -10.36 -3.13 15.36
N GLN A 13 -10.80 -2.06 16.02
CA GLN A 13 -11.13 -0.79 15.36
C GLN A 13 -9.91 -0.18 14.67
N PHE A 14 -8.76 -0.16 15.36
CA PHE A 14 -7.54 0.37 14.77
C PHE A 14 -7.05 -0.51 13.61
N ALA A 15 -7.05 -1.83 13.77
CA ALA A 15 -6.67 -2.76 12.70
C ALA A 15 -7.55 -2.61 11.46
N PHE A 16 -8.85 -2.42 11.64
CA PHE A 16 -9.80 -2.15 10.57
C PHE A 16 -9.49 -0.84 9.86
N THR A 17 -9.33 0.26 10.61
CA THR A 17 -9.08 1.60 10.05
C THR A 17 -7.75 1.66 9.30
N ILE A 18 -6.66 1.14 9.88
CA ILE A 18 -5.33 1.16 9.26
C ILE A 18 -5.29 0.27 8.01
N SER A 19 -5.98 -0.88 8.03
CA SER A 19 -6.06 -1.76 6.86
C SER A 19 -6.74 -1.08 5.68
N PHE A 20 -7.82 -0.33 5.93
CA PHE A 20 -8.45 0.49 4.89
C PHE A 20 -7.54 1.62 4.43
N HIS A 21 -6.93 2.35 5.38
CA HIS A 21 -6.12 3.51 5.05
C HIS A 21 -4.93 3.15 4.16
N ILE A 22 -4.16 2.12 4.50
CA ILE A 22 -2.92 1.73 3.79
C ILE A 22 -3.14 1.43 2.30
N LEU A 23 -4.32 0.95 1.91
CA LEU A 23 -4.63 0.60 0.53
C LEU A 23 -4.61 1.81 -0.41
N PHE A 24 -5.10 2.96 0.06
CA PHE A 24 -5.20 4.16 -0.76
C PHE A 24 -3.84 4.84 -1.00
N PRO A 25 -3.02 5.14 0.03
CA PRO A 25 -1.67 5.66 -0.17
C PRO A 25 -0.80 4.74 -1.04
N ALA A 26 -0.89 3.43 -0.88
CA ALA A 26 -0.13 2.49 -1.71
C ALA A 26 -0.40 2.68 -3.21
N ILE A 27 -1.67 2.82 -3.61
CA ILE A 27 -2.02 3.13 -5.01
C ILE A 27 -1.67 4.58 -5.36
N THR A 28 -1.87 5.54 -4.44
CA THR A 28 -1.61 6.97 -4.69
C THR A 28 -0.14 7.20 -5.02
N ILE A 29 0.80 6.63 -4.25
CA ILE A 29 2.25 6.77 -4.46
C ILE A 29 2.66 6.31 -5.86
N GLY A 30 2.28 5.08 -6.21
CA GLY A 30 2.67 4.53 -7.51
C GLY A 30 1.94 5.21 -8.67
N LEU A 31 0.67 5.59 -8.49
CA LEU A 31 -0.13 6.20 -9.55
C LEU A 31 0.27 7.66 -9.80
N ALA A 32 0.65 8.44 -8.77
CA ALA A 32 1.21 9.78 -8.93
C ALA A 32 2.49 9.76 -9.77
N SER A 33 3.40 8.83 -9.45
CA SER A 33 4.63 8.63 -10.21
C SER A 33 4.35 8.16 -11.64
N TYR A 34 3.38 7.27 -11.83
CA TYR A 34 2.95 6.82 -13.15
C TYR A 34 2.40 7.96 -14.00
N LEU A 35 1.59 8.85 -13.41
CA LEU A 35 1.07 10.05 -14.08
C LEU A 35 2.19 11.01 -14.48
N ALA A 36 3.19 11.23 -13.63
CA ALA A 36 4.35 12.04 -13.97
C ALA A 36 5.14 11.43 -15.15
N VAL A 37 5.30 10.12 -15.20
CA VAL A 37 5.94 9.42 -16.33
C VAL A 37 5.11 9.56 -17.60
N LEU A 38 3.78 9.38 -17.54
CA LEU A 38 2.90 9.53 -18.70
C LEU A 38 2.97 10.95 -19.29
N GLU A 39 2.88 11.97 -18.45
CA GLU A 39 2.94 13.36 -18.89
C GLU A 39 4.32 13.71 -19.45
N GLY A 40 5.41 13.27 -18.79
CA GLY A 40 6.77 13.44 -19.29
C GLY A 40 7.01 12.77 -20.66
N LEU A 41 6.47 11.57 -20.86
CA LEU A 41 6.53 10.88 -22.16
C LEU A 41 5.71 11.61 -23.22
N TRP A 42 4.53 12.11 -22.88
CA TRP A 42 3.75 12.94 -23.80
C TRP A 42 4.51 14.20 -24.22
N LEU A 43 5.10 14.93 -23.27
CA LEU A 43 5.90 16.13 -23.57
C LEU A 43 7.10 15.84 -24.46
N LYS A 44 7.75 14.69 -24.26
CA LYS A 44 8.94 14.28 -25.02
C LYS A 44 8.61 13.76 -26.41
N THR A 45 7.53 13.01 -26.56
CA THR A 45 7.21 12.27 -27.80
C THR A 45 6.08 12.90 -28.61
N ASN A 46 5.30 13.81 -28.03
CA ASN A 46 4.04 14.34 -28.54
C ASN A 46 3.03 13.24 -28.98
N ASN A 47 3.12 12.04 -28.34
CA ASN A 47 2.20 10.94 -28.62
C ASN A 47 0.97 11.08 -27.71
N ASP A 48 -0.18 11.33 -28.32
CA ASP A 48 -1.45 11.55 -27.63
C ASP A 48 -1.93 10.35 -26.80
N THR A 49 -1.46 9.15 -27.09
CA THR A 49 -1.73 7.96 -26.26
C THR A 49 -1.35 8.18 -24.79
N TYR A 50 -0.21 8.82 -24.53
CA TYR A 50 0.22 9.11 -23.15
C TYR A 50 -0.64 10.18 -22.49
N ARG A 51 -1.07 11.20 -23.24
CA ARG A 51 -2.02 12.23 -22.78
C ARG A 51 -3.36 11.62 -22.39
N ASP A 52 -3.91 10.76 -23.24
CA ASP A 52 -5.22 10.15 -23.03
C ASP A 52 -5.19 9.21 -21.81
N LEU A 53 -4.09 8.47 -21.63
CA LEU A 53 -3.82 7.68 -20.44
C LEU A 53 -3.67 8.55 -19.18
N TYR A 54 -2.99 9.69 -19.30
CA TYR A 54 -2.87 10.64 -18.19
C TYR A 54 -4.26 11.11 -17.73
N HIS A 55 -5.11 11.55 -18.66
CA HIS A 55 -6.48 12.00 -18.34
C HIS A 55 -7.36 10.87 -17.77
N PHE A 56 -7.17 9.66 -18.22
CA PHE A 56 -7.88 8.51 -17.67
C PHE A 56 -7.47 8.24 -16.24
N TRP A 57 -6.17 8.10 -15.97
CA TRP A 57 -5.64 7.74 -14.67
C TRP A 57 -5.70 8.89 -13.65
N SER A 58 -5.65 10.15 -14.08
CA SER A 58 -5.77 11.31 -13.17
C SER A 58 -7.14 11.36 -12.47
N LYS A 59 -8.22 10.93 -13.14
CA LYS A 59 -9.55 10.82 -12.52
C LYS A 59 -9.59 9.75 -11.43
N ILE A 60 -8.99 8.60 -11.69
CA ILE A 60 -8.89 7.48 -10.74
C ILE A 60 -8.01 7.89 -9.55
N PHE A 61 -6.89 8.55 -9.85
CA PHE A 61 -5.99 9.11 -8.85
C PHE A 61 -6.73 10.07 -7.90
N ALA A 62 -7.51 11.01 -8.44
CA ALA A 62 -8.23 12.00 -7.62
C ALA A 62 -9.20 11.36 -6.62
N VAL A 63 -9.94 10.32 -7.06
CA VAL A 63 -10.85 9.57 -6.17
C VAL A 63 -10.06 8.82 -5.10
N ASN A 64 -9.01 8.11 -5.50
CA ASN A 64 -8.18 7.33 -4.60
C ASN A 64 -7.46 8.22 -3.57
N PHE A 65 -6.92 9.36 -4.01
CA PHE A 65 -6.29 10.35 -3.14
C PHE A 65 -7.27 10.90 -2.10
N GLY A 66 -8.48 11.31 -2.54
CA GLY A 66 -9.50 11.80 -1.61
C GLY A 66 -9.90 10.77 -0.56
N MET A 67 -10.04 9.49 -0.94
CA MET A 67 -10.29 8.40 0.02
C MET A 67 -9.12 8.22 0.99
N GLY A 68 -7.87 8.34 0.52
CA GLY A 68 -6.67 8.29 1.35
C GLY A 68 -6.65 9.40 2.41
N VAL A 69 -6.92 10.64 2.01
CA VAL A 69 -6.96 11.79 2.93
C VAL A 69 -8.02 11.60 4.01
N VAL A 70 -9.25 11.22 3.63
CA VAL A 70 -10.34 11.01 4.59
C VAL A 70 -10.00 9.93 5.60
N SER A 71 -9.50 8.77 5.12
CA SER A 71 -9.12 7.68 6.03
C SER A 71 -7.92 8.01 6.92
N GLY A 72 -6.97 8.82 6.43
CA GLY A 72 -5.82 9.28 7.19
C GLY A 72 -6.19 10.21 8.34
N LEU A 73 -7.10 11.16 8.10
CA LEU A 73 -7.63 12.04 9.15
C LEU A 73 -8.30 11.24 10.28
N VAL A 74 -9.12 10.23 9.90
CA VAL A 74 -9.76 9.36 10.89
C VAL A 74 -8.74 8.57 11.71
N MET A 75 -7.67 8.08 11.07
CA MET A 75 -6.60 7.36 11.75
C MET A 75 -5.84 8.27 12.73
N ALA A 76 -5.49 9.49 12.32
CA ALA A 76 -4.85 10.46 13.20
C ALA A 76 -5.70 10.78 14.44
N TYR A 77 -7.02 10.85 14.27
CA TYR A 77 -7.94 11.06 15.39
C TYR A 77 -7.90 9.92 16.41
N GLN A 78 -7.72 8.68 15.99
CA GLN A 78 -7.68 7.50 16.88
C GLN A 78 -6.48 7.52 17.82
N PHE A 79 -5.37 8.14 17.47
CA PHE A 79 -4.22 8.28 18.38
C PHE A 79 -4.58 9.05 19.65
N GLY A 80 -5.36 10.14 19.54
CA GLY A 80 -5.82 10.91 20.69
C GLY A 80 -7.03 10.31 21.42
N THR A 81 -7.92 9.62 20.72
CA THR A 81 -9.17 9.09 21.29
C THR A 81 -8.97 7.68 21.89
N ASN A 82 -8.48 6.73 21.12
CA ASN A 82 -8.41 5.32 21.53
C ASN A 82 -7.06 4.96 22.18
N TRP A 83 -6.01 5.72 21.88
CA TRP A 83 -4.62 5.44 22.28
C TRP A 83 -3.99 6.63 22.99
N SER A 84 -4.75 7.31 23.86
CA SER A 84 -4.30 8.54 24.54
C SER A 84 -3.06 8.33 25.41
N ARG A 85 -2.92 7.18 26.10
CA ARG A 85 -1.73 6.88 26.91
C ARG A 85 -0.49 6.69 26.03
N PHE A 86 -0.63 6.09 24.85
CA PHE A 86 0.46 6.05 23.87
C PHE A 86 0.83 7.46 23.41
N SER A 87 -0.17 8.28 23.11
CA SER A 87 0.06 9.69 22.68
C SER A 87 0.71 10.51 23.79
N ASP A 88 0.38 10.29 25.06
CA ASP A 88 1.03 10.93 26.21
C ASP A 88 2.47 10.44 26.37
N PHE A 89 2.72 9.15 26.25
CA PHE A 89 4.04 8.54 26.40
C PHE A 89 5.01 8.90 25.28
N ALA A 90 4.60 8.75 24.01
CA ALA A 90 5.46 8.86 22.84
C ALA A 90 5.18 10.10 21.97
N GLY A 91 4.25 10.97 22.38
CA GLY A 91 3.79 12.11 21.58
C GLY A 91 4.86 13.16 21.28
N ALA A 92 5.85 13.33 22.16
CA ALA A 92 6.96 14.24 21.91
C ALA A 92 7.85 13.79 20.71
N VAL A 93 7.84 12.51 20.37
CA VAL A 93 8.52 11.95 19.19
C VAL A 93 7.57 11.85 17.99
N THR A 94 6.44 11.14 18.17
CA THR A 94 5.53 10.83 17.06
C THR A 94 4.74 12.05 16.56
N GLY A 95 4.40 12.98 17.46
CA GLY A 95 3.65 14.20 17.13
C GLY A 95 4.37 15.08 16.11
N PRO A 96 5.63 15.51 16.35
CA PRO A 96 6.39 16.26 15.37
C PRO A 96 6.55 15.53 14.02
N LEU A 97 6.82 14.23 13.99
CA LEU A 97 6.97 13.47 12.74
C LEU A 97 5.67 13.47 11.92
N LEU A 98 4.52 13.25 12.54
CA LEU A 98 3.21 13.35 11.90
C LEU A 98 2.87 14.79 11.47
N THR A 99 3.29 15.79 12.26
CA THR A 99 3.10 17.21 11.91
C THR A 99 3.93 17.60 10.69
N TYR A 100 5.18 17.15 10.61
CA TYR A 100 6.04 17.38 9.44
C TYR A 100 5.49 16.70 8.18
N GLU A 101 4.85 15.54 8.30
CA GLU A 101 4.13 14.91 7.20
C GLU A 101 3.05 15.86 6.63
N VAL A 102 2.20 16.42 7.49
CA VAL A 102 1.16 17.36 7.07
C VAL A 102 1.77 18.62 6.45
N LEU A 103 2.77 19.21 7.08
CA LEU A 103 3.37 20.49 6.65
C LEU A 103 4.16 20.37 5.35
N THR A 104 4.92 19.31 5.16
CA THR A 104 5.87 19.19 4.04
C THR A 104 5.34 18.35 2.87
N ALA A 105 4.42 17.44 3.14
CA ALA A 105 3.84 16.57 2.12
C ALA A 105 2.41 16.98 1.76
N PHE A 106 1.48 16.94 2.69
CA PHE A 106 0.07 17.20 2.39
C PHE A 106 -0.17 18.63 1.85
N PHE A 107 0.49 19.67 2.41
CA PHE A 107 0.37 21.03 1.86
C PHE A 107 1.01 21.15 0.48
N LEU A 108 2.13 20.47 0.23
CA LEU A 108 2.73 20.40 -1.10
C LEU A 108 1.78 19.74 -2.10
N GLU A 109 1.23 18.58 -1.74
CA GLU A 109 0.26 17.87 -2.57
C GLU A 109 -0.98 18.73 -2.82
N ALA A 110 -1.63 19.24 -1.80
CA ALA A 110 -2.84 20.04 -1.91
C ALA A 110 -2.62 21.31 -2.77
N GLY A 111 -1.45 21.97 -2.64
CA GLY A 111 -1.10 23.15 -3.43
C GLY A 111 -0.98 22.87 -4.92
N PHE A 112 -0.36 21.76 -5.30
CA PHE A 112 -0.15 21.41 -6.70
C PHE A 112 -1.26 20.52 -7.30
N LEU A 113 -2.03 19.82 -6.49
CA LEU A 113 -3.11 18.94 -6.93
C LEU A 113 -4.17 19.70 -7.73
N GLY A 114 -4.51 20.92 -7.31
CA GLY A 114 -5.45 21.77 -8.02
C GLY A 114 -4.99 22.08 -9.45
N VAL A 115 -3.70 22.36 -9.64
CA VAL A 115 -3.11 22.61 -10.96
C VAL A 115 -3.06 21.31 -11.76
N MET A 116 -2.64 20.21 -11.16
CA MET A 116 -2.56 18.88 -11.78
C MET A 116 -3.91 18.39 -12.31
N LEU A 117 -5.00 18.60 -11.56
CA LEU A 117 -6.33 18.09 -11.93
C LEU A 117 -7.13 19.06 -12.81
N PHE A 118 -6.95 20.38 -12.63
CA PHE A 118 -7.81 21.39 -13.26
C PHE A 118 -7.03 22.40 -14.13
N GLY A 119 -5.71 22.30 -14.15
CA GLY A 119 -4.83 23.28 -14.80
C GLY A 119 -4.55 22.99 -16.28
N TRP A 120 -4.92 21.83 -16.82
CA TRP A 120 -4.50 21.35 -18.16
C TRP A 120 -4.61 22.41 -19.26
N ASN A 121 -5.73 23.12 -19.36
CA ASN A 121 -5.98 24.16 -20.33
C ASN A 121 -5.82 25.59 -19.76
N LYS A 122 -5.33 25.74 -18.54
CA LYS A 122 -5.25 27.03 -17.84
C LYS A 122 -3.82 27.50 -17.60
N VAL A 123 -2.86 26.57 -17.55
CA VAL A 123 -1.45 26.87 -17.31
C VAL A 123 -0.61 26.31 -18.44
N GLY A 124 0.63 26.80 -18.59
CA GLY A 124 1.58 26.25 -19.55
C GLY A 124 1.96 24.81 -19.26
N ARG A 125 2.28 24.03 -20.31
CA ARG A 125 2.62 22.59 -20.21
C ARG A 125 3.71 22.30 -19.18
N ASN A 126 4.74 23.11 -19.11
CA ASN A 126 5.86 22.92 -18.17
C ASN A 126 5.43 23.11 -16.71
N LEU A 127 4.57 24.10 -16.44
CA LEU A 127 4.05 24.32 -15.09
C LEU A 127 3.09 23.19 -14.67
N HIS A 128 2.30 22.68 -15.61
CA HIS A 128 1.42 21.55 -15.37
C HIS A 128 2.24 20.30 -15.00
N PHE A 129 3.23 19.95 -15.82
CA PHE A 129 4.14 18.84 -15.57
C PHE A 129 4.89 18.99 -14.24
N PHE A 130 5.41 20.19 -13.97
CA PHE A 130 6.04 20.48 -12.68
C PHE A 130 5.07 20.18 -11.52
N SER A 131 3.81 20.59 -11.64
CA SER A 131 2.79 20.32 -10.60
C SER A 131 2.54 18.81 -10.41
N THR A 132 2.47 18.05 -11.50
CA THR A 132 2.32 16.58 -11.44
C THR A 132 3.53 15.93 -10.74
N VAL A 133 4.75 16.39 -11.04
CA VAL A 133 5.98 15.91 -10.38
C VAL A 133 5.98 16.28 -8.90
N MET A 134 5.55 17.49 -8.54
CA MET A 134 5.48 17.91 -7.13
C MET A 134 4.47 17.09 -6.33
N VAL A 135 3.33 16.73 -6.91
CA VAL A 135 2.39 15.80 -6.26
C VAL A 135 3.04 14.42 -6.07
N ALA A 136 3.74 13.88 -7.07
CA ALA A 136 4.44 12.61 -6.93
C ALA A 136 5.55 12.66 -5.86
N ILE A 137 6.31 13.74 -5.78
CA ILE A 137 7.30 13.94 -4.71
C ILE A 137 6.62 14.06 -3.35
N GLY A 138 5.50 14.78 -3.26
CA GLY A 138 4.72 14.92 -2.03
C GLY A 138 4.31 13.56 -1.46
N THR A 139 3.80 12.65 -2.29
CA THR A 139 3.42 11.30 -1.84
C THR A 139 4.62 10.51 -1.28
N LEU A 140 5.81 10.68 -1.83
CA LEU A 140 7.04 10.05 -1.33
C LEU A 140 7.52 10.69 -0.02
N ILE A 141 7.38 12.02 0.12
CA ILE A 141 7.70 12.73 1.38
C ILE A 141 6.72 12.32 2.48
N SER A 142 5.43 12.17 2.18
CA SER A 142 4.45 11.61 3.12
C SER A 142 4.85 10.22 3.58
N THR A 143 5.22 9.34 2.64
CA THR A 143 5.74 8.00 2.94
C THR A 143 6.95 8.04 3.85
N PHE A 144 7.88 8.97 3.61
CA PHE A 144 9.08 9.16 4.44
C PHE A 144 8.72 9.45 5.90
N TRP A 145 7.88 10.45 6.17
CA TRP A 145 7.54 10.86 7.54
C TRP A 145 6.72 9.81 8.30
N ILE A 146 5.73 9.21 7.64
CA ILE A 146 4.92 8.15 8.24
C ILE A 146 5.78 6.94 8.61
N LEU A 147 6.71 6.55 7.72
CA LEU A 147 7.60 5.44 8.01
C LEU A 147 8.72 5.78 8.98
N ALA A 148 9.16 7.04 9.07
CA ALA A 148 10.05 7.47 10.15
C ALA A 148 9.38 7.28 11.52
N SER A 149 8.12 7.68 11.66
CA SER A 149 7.34 7.47 12.88
C SER A 149 7.12 5.97 13.18
N ASN A 150 6.66 5.19 12.20
CA ASN A 150 6.40 3.77 12.38
C ASN A 150 7.67 2.97 12.67
N SER A 151 8.77 3.24 11.96
CA SER A 151 10.05 2.54 12.16
C SER A 151 10.66 2.85 13.53
N TRP A 152 10.49 4.08 14.02
CA TRP A 152 10.92 4.42 15.37
C TRP A 152 10.21 3.57 16.44
N MET A 153 8.92 3.32 16.27
CA MET A 153 8.18 2.43 17.17
C MET A 153 8.69 0.97 17.14
N GLN A 154 9.35 0.57 16.06
CA GLN A 154 9.95 -0.78 15.91
C GLN A 154 11.37 -0.86 16.49
N THR A 155 12.18 0.17 16.30
CA THR A 155 13.58 0.26 16.76
C THR A 155 13.83 1.65 17.34
N PRO A 156 13.27 1.95 18.55
CA PRO A 156 13.36 3.28 19.14
C PRO A 156 14.80 3.64 19.48
N GLN A 157 15.22 4.82 19.01
CA GLN A 157 16.53 5.41 19.27
C GLN A 157 16.43 6.94 19.40
N GLY A 158 17.49 7.60 19.90
CA GLY A 158 17.58 9.05 19.97
C GLY A 158 16.65 9.69 21.00
N TYR A 159 16.31 8.99 22.06
CA TYR A 159 15.41 9.45 23.12
C TYR A 159 15.97 9.26 24.52
N GLU A 160 15.39 9.97 25.48
CA GLU A 160 15.50 9.74 26.91
C GLU A 160 14.10 9.62 27.53
N ILE A 161 14.00 8.90 28.67
CA ILE A 161 12.75 8.84 29.42
C ILE A 161 12.82 9.83 30.58
N ILE A 162 12.01 10.89 30.51
CA ILE A 162 11.96 11.95 31.53
C ILE A 162 10.52 12.03 32.04
N ASN A 163 10.35 11.88 33.35
CA ASN A 163 9.05 11.89 34.02
C ASN A 163 8.02 10.90 33.43
N GLY A 164 8.49 9.73 32.97
CA GLY A 164 7.62 8.71 32.36
C GLY A 164 7.20 8.98 30.91
N GLN A 165 7.76 9.98 30.26
CA GLN A 165 7.54 10.31 28.85
C GLN A 165 8.83 10.15 28.05
N VAL A 166 8.70 9.76 26.80
CA VAL A 166 9.80 9.69 25.84
C VAL A 166 10.06 11.06 25.25
N ILE A 167 11.26 11.59 25.52
CA ILE A 167 11.70 12.90 25.03
C ILE A 167 12.80 12.71 23.97
N PRO A 168 12.67 13.26 22.76
CA PRO A 168 13.70 13.15 21.75
C PRO A 168 14.92 14.00 22.12
N VAL A 169 16.11 13.41 22.08
CA VAL A 169 17.39 14.08 22.34
C VAL A 169 18.27 14.14 21.09
N ASP A 170 18.06 13.24 20.14
CA ASP A 170 18.72 13.21 18.84
C ASP A 170 17.74 12.90 17.72
N TRP A 171 17.31 13.94 17.01
CA TRP A 171 16.34 13.82 15.92
C TRP A 171 16.87 13.03 14.71
N LEU A 172 18.17 13.03 14.45
CA LEU A 172 18.72 12.22 13.37
C LEU A 172 18.63 10.73 13.70
N ALA A 173 18.94 10.36 14.94
CA ALA A 173 18.79 8.98 15.40
C ALA A 173 17.31 8.56 15.48
N VAL A 174 16.39 9.48 15.81
CA VAL A 174 14.94 9.22 15.79
C VAL A 174 14.47 8.92 14.37
N ILE A 175 14.80 9.78 13.40
CA ILE A 175 14.32 9.66 12.01
C ILE A 175 15.01 8.51 11.31
N PHE A 176 16.34 8.45 11.36
CA PHE A 176 17.16 7.43 10.69
C PHE A 176 17.48 6.26 11.61
N ASN A 177 16.48 5.79 12.38
CA ASN A 177 16.62 4.62 13.23
C ASN A 177 16.98 3.35 12.39
N PRO A 178 17.49 2.29 13.02
CA PRO A 178 18.05 1.14 12.28
C PRO A 178 17.12 0.48 11.29
N SER A 179 15.81 0.49 11.53
CA SER A 179 14.83 -0.16 10.63
C SER A 179 14.27 0.78 9.55
N PHE A 180 14.47 2.09 9.68
CA PHE A 180 13.87 3.08 8.78
C PHE A 180 14.21 2.90 7.29
N PRO A 181 15.50 2.80 6.88
CA PRO A 181 15.84 2.71 5.46
C PRO A 181 15.24 1.47 4.78
N TYR A 182 15.21 0.35 5.49
CA TYR A 182 14.65 -0.90 4.98
C TYR A 182 13.13 -0.81 4.82
N ARG A 183 12.43 -0.23 5.81
CA ARG A 183 10.98 -0.04 5.78
C ARG A 183 10.55 0.93 4.70
N LEU A 184 11.27 2.05 4.58
CA LEU A 184 10.99 3.05 3.55
C LEU A 184 11.16 2.45 2.14
N ALA A 185 12.30 1.81 1.88
CA ALA A 185 12.55 1.20 0.57
C ALA A 185 11.52 0.09 0.27
N HIS A 186 11.23 -0.78 1.26
CA HIS A 186 10.29 -1.89 1.09
C HIS A 186 8.87 -1.41 0.80
N MET A 187 8.36 -0.43 1.55
CA MET A 187 7.00 0.08 1.35
C MET A 187 6.86 0.90 0.07
N ALA A 188 7.84 1.75 -0.26
CA ALA A 188 7.83 2.53 -1.49
C ALA A 188 7.82 1.62 -2.74
N THR A 189 8.69 0.62 -2.78
CA THR A 189 8.74 -0.33 -3.90
C THR A 189 7.49 -1.22 -3.94
N ALA A 190 6.93 -1.62 -2.79
CA ALA A 190 5.66 -2.34 -2.73
C ALA A 190 4.50 -1.53 -3.34
N ALA A 191 4.44 -0.21 -3.10
CA ALA A 191 3.44 0.66 -3.69
C ALA A 191 3.54 0.72 -5.23
N PHE A 192 4.77 0.77 -5.78
CA PHE A 192 4.98 0.69 -7.23
C PHE A 192 4.55 -0.65 -7.81
N VAL A 193 4.88 -1.76 -7.16
CA VAL A 193 4.46 -3.10 -7.61
C VAL A 193 2.94 -3.25 -7.55
N ALA A 194 2.30 -2.80 -6.46
CA ALA A 194 0.84 -2.82 -6.32
C ALA A 194 0.16 -2.02 -7.43
N THR A 195 0.68 -0.83 -7.74
CA THR A 195 0.17 0.00 -8.84
C THR A 195 0.39 -0.66 -10.20
N ALA A 196 1.54 -1.31 -10.43
CA ALA A 196 1.79 -2.04 -11.66
C ALA A 196 0.71 -3.11 -11.92
N PHE A 197 0.39 -3.90 -10.92
CA PHE A 197 -0.65 -4.93 -11.07
C PHE A 197 -2.07 -4.35 -11.15
N PHE A 198 -2.35 -3.24 -10.46
CA PHE A 198 -3.62 -2.54 -10.60
C PHE A 198 -3.84 -1.99 -12.03
N VAL A 199 -2.83 -1.31 -12.59
CA VAL A 199 -2.86 -0.81 -13.98
C VAL A 199 -2.88 -1.96 -14.99
N GLY A 200 -2.05 -2.99 -14.79
CA GLY A 200 -1.96 -4.16 -15.65
C GLY A 200 -3.25 -4.97 -15.70
N SER A 201 -3.92 -5.15 -14.56
CA SER A 201 -5.22 -5.86 -14.51
C SER A 201 -6.32 -5.08 -15.21
N SER A 202 -6.33 -3.75 -15.10
CA SER A 202 -7.25 -2.89 -15.85
C SER A 202 -7.07 -3.08 -17.36
N ALA A 203 -5.82 -3.08 -17.85
CA ALA A 203 -5.53 -3.33 -19.26
C ALA A 203 -5.94 -4.74 -19.71
N ALA A 204 -5.61 -5.75 -18.91
CA ALA A 204 -5.97 -7.15 -19.19
C ALA A 204 -7.50 -7.34 -19.26
N TRP A 205 -8.25 -6.69 -18.39
CA TRP A 205 -9.72 -6.67 -18.42
C TRP A 205 -10.27 -6.18 -19.77
N HIS A 206 -9.71 -5.09 -20.30
CA HIS A 206 -10.15 -4.53 -21.56
C HIS A 206 -9.76 -5.42 -22.75
N LEU A 207 -8.52 -5.95 -22.77
CA LEU A 207 -8.07 -6.87 -23.83
C LEU A 207 -8.90 -8.15 -23.87
N LEU A 208 -9.22 -8.74 -22.72
CA LEU A 208 -10.09 -9.93 -22.65
C LEU A 208 -11.49 -9.68 -23.18
N ARG A 209 -11.96 -8.44 -23.17
CA ARG A 209 -13.26 -8.00 -23.72
C ARG A 209 -13.18 -7.54 -25.17
N GLY A 210 -12.05 -7.74 -25.83
CA GLY A 210 -11.86 -7.37 -27.23
C GLY A 210 -11.62 -5.88 -27.47
N LYS A 211 -11.44 -5.07 -26.42
CA LYS A 211 -11.03 -3.67 -26.54
C LYS A 211 -9.51 -3.60 -26.68
N ASP A 212 -9.03 -3.70 -27.90
CA ASP A 212 -7.61 -3.67 -28.22
C ASP A 212 -7.27 -2.35 -28.97
N ASN A 213 -6.60 -1.45 -28.26
CA ASN A 213 -6.18 -0.17 -28.79
C ASN A 213 -4.79 0.24 -28.25
N PRO A 214 -4.11 1.23 -28.85
CA PRO A 214 -2.77 1.64 -28.42
C PRO A 214 -2.66 2.02 -26.95
N ALA A 215 -3.67 2.67 -26.35
CA ALA A 215 -3.65 3.06 -24.95
C ALA A 215 -3.69 1.84 -24.03
N ILE A 216 -4.55 0.86 -24.28
CA ILE A 216 -4.66 -0.36 -23.48
C ILE A 216 -3.39 -1.21 -23.59
N ARG A 217 -2.81 -1.33 -24.80
CA ARG A 217 -1.52 -2.00 -24.99
C ARG A 217 -0.40 -1.30 -24.26
N THR A 218 -0.35 0.03 -24.28
CA THR A 218 0.63 0.84 -23.55
C THR A 218 0.48 0.64 -22.05
N MET A 219 -0.74 0.65 -21.50
CA MET A 219 -1.00 0.36 -20.09
C MET A 219 -0.43 -0.99 -19.67
N LEU A 220 -0.78 -2.08 -20.40
CA LEU A 220 -0.27 -3.42 -20.07
C LEU A 220 1.25 -3.48 -20.20
N SER A 221 1.79 -2.88 -21.25
CA SER A 221 3.24 -2.86 -21.50
C SER A 221 4.01 -2.17 -20.38
N MET A 222 3.61 -0.96 -19.99
CA MET A 222 4.27 -0.20 -18.91
C MET A 222 4.14 -0.91 -17.57
N ALA A 223 2.96 -1.42 -17.26
CA ALA A 223 2.69 -2.16 -16.04
C ALA A 223 3.59 -3.41 -15.92
N MET A 224 3.72 -4.19 -16.99
CA MET A 224 4.54 -5.40 -16.97
C MET A 224 6.05 -5.10 -16.95
N TRP A 225 6.51 -4.01 -17.54
CA TRP A 225 7.89 -3.56 -17.38
C TRP A 225 8.19 -3.14 -15.94
N MET A 226 7.27 -2.40 -15.30
CA MET A 226 7.40 -2.01 -13.91
C MET A 226 7.41 -3.24 -12.99
N ALA A 227 6.51 -4.21 -13.21
CA ALA A 227 6.49 -5.46 -12.46
C ALA A 227 7.78 -6.26 -12.63
N LEU A 228 8.28 -6.40 -13.85
CA LEU A 228 9.51 -7.14 -14.17
C LEU A 228 10.75 -6.55 -13.46
N ILE A 229 10.83 -5.24 -13.32
CA ILE A 229 11.97 -4.56 -12.73
C ILE A 229 11.81 -4.45 -11.21
N VAL A 230 10.65 -3.98 -10.74
CA VAL A 230 10.48 -3.61 -9.33
C VAL A 230 10.20 -4.83 -8.44
N ALA A 231 9.51 -5.88 -8.93
CA ALA A 231 9.23 -7.03 -8.08
C ALA A 231 10.48 -7.82 -7.66
N PRO A 232 11.50 -8.07 -8.51
CA PRO A 232 12.77 -8.63 -8.06
C PRO A 232 13.52 -7.72 -7.09
N ILE A 233 13.54 -6.40 -7.34
CA ILE A 233 14.15 -5.42 -6.42
C ILE A 233 13.46 -5.47 -5.06
N GLN A 234 12.13 -5.57 -5.04
CA GLN A 234 11.33 -5.72 -3.83
C GLN A 234 11.71 -6.97 -3.03
N ALA A 235 11.98 -8.09 -3.69
CA ALA A 235 12.42 -9.32 -3.04
C ALA A 235 13.79 -9.14 -2.37
N VAL A 236 14.75 -8.51 -3.05
CA VAL A 236 16.08 -8.21 -2.50
C VAL A 236 15.99 -7.24 -1.30
N ILE A 237 15.19 -6.18 -1.41
CA ILE A 237 14.96 -5.26 -0.28
C ILE A 237 14.29 -6.01 0.88
N GLY A 238 13.37 -6.94 0.59
CA GLY A 238 12.71 -7.77 1.59
C GLY A 238 13.67 -8.66 2.36
N ASP A 239 14.66 -9.24 1.70
CA ASP A 239 15.72 -10.04 2.31
C ASP A 239 16.54 -9.19 3.30
N PHE A 240 17.06 -8.05 2.87
CA PHE A 240 17.76 -7.11 3.78
C PHE A 240 16.90 -6.65 4.95
N HIS A 241 15.59 -6.43 4.73
CA HIS A 241 14.67 -6.09 5.81
C HIS A 241 14.49 -7.25 6.79
N GLY A 242 14.49 -8.49 6.31
CA GLY A 242 14.48 -9.71 7.13
C GLY A 242 15.70 -9.81 8.04
N LEU A 243 16.89 -9.58 7.49
CA LEU A 243 18.16 -9.58 8.24
C LEU A 243 18.18 -8.48 9.32
N ASN A 244 17.75 -7.27 8.99
CA ASN A 244 17.60 -6.19 9.97
C ASN A 244 16.59 -6.55 11.08
N THR A 245 15.51 -7.25 10.71
CA THR A 245 14.51 -7.71 11.68
C THR A 245 15.09 -8.79 12.60
N LEU A 246 15.92 -9.69 12.09
CA LEU A 246 16.60 -10.70 12.90
C LEU A 246 17.50 -10.05 13.95
N GLU A 247 18.24 -9.02 13.58
CA GLU A 247 19.15 -8.30 14.48
C GLU A 247 18.41 -7.57 15.62
N HIS A 248 17.30 -6.88 15.28
CA HIS A 248 16.65 -5.96 16.22
C HIS A 248 15.38 -6.52 16.88
N GLN A 249 14.74 -7.52 16.29
CA GLN A 249 13.49 -8.11 16.75
C GLN A 249 13.46 -9.64 16.55
N PRO A 250 14.38 -10.38 17.17
CA PRO A 250 14.56 -11.82 16.91
C PRO A 250 13.31 -12.66 17.23
N ALA A 251 12.52 -12.30 18.24
CA ALA A 251 11.24 -12.97 18.53
C ALA A 251 10.24 -12.89 17.37
N LYS A 252 10.26 -11.78 16.62
CA LYS A 252 9.45 -11.62 15.40
C LYS A 252 9.88 -12.60 14.31
N ILE A 253 11.18 -12.78 14.11
CA ILE A 253 11.70 -13.76 13.13
C ILE A 253 11.32 -15.17 13.54
N ALA A 254 11.49 -15.55 14.79
CA ALA A 254 11.06 -16.85 15.30
C ALA A 254 9.56 -17.09 15.06
N ALA A 255 8.72 -16.05 15.21
CA ALA A 255 7.29 -16.14 14.91
C ALA A 255 6.99 -16.23 13.40
N ILE A 256 7.75 -15.50 12.54
CA ILE A 256 7.68 -15.57 11.08
C ILE A 256 8.00 -16.99 10.59
N GLU A 257 9.07 -17.58 11.15
CA GLU A 257 9.49 -18.92 10.75
C GLU A 257 8.66 -20.03 11.39
N GLY A 258 7.87 -19.72 12.43
CA GLY A 258 7.13 -20.73 13.19
C GLY A 258 8.05 -21.69 13.92
N HIS A 259 9.26 -21.22 14.26
CA HIS A 259 10.32 -22.00 14.88
C HIS A 259 10.21 -21.89 16.39
N TRP A 260 9.99 -23.04 17.06
CA TRP A 260 9.70 -23.05 18.50
C TRP A 260 10.90 -23.37 19.40
N GLU A 261 11.78 -24.26 18.95
CA GLU A 261 12.96 -24.69 19.71
C GLU A 261 14.07 -25.18 18.79
N ASN A 262 15.30 -24.95 19.18
CA ASN A 262 16.47 -25.49 18.50
C ASN A 262 16.75 -26.91 19.01
N VAL A 263 17.09 -27.84 18.12
CA VAL A 263 17.43 -29.22 18.46
C VAL A 263 18.94 -29.41 18.30
N GLY A 264 19.64 -29.50 19.43
CA GLY A 264 21.09 -29.62 19.43
C GLY A 264 21.79 -28.49 18.68
N ASP A 265 22.80 -28.82 17.86
CA ASP A 265 23.53 -27.89 17.02
C ASP A 265 23.05 -27.92 15.54
N GLU A 266 21.86 -28.51 15.27
CA GLU A 266 21.35 -28.63 13.91
C GLU A 266 20.94 -27.27 13.37
N PRO A 267 21.26 -26.96 12.06
CA PRO A 267 20.84 -25.73 11.42
C PRO A 267 19.31 -25.63 11.32
N THR A 268 18.80 -24.40 11.41
CA THR A 268 17.37 -24.17 11.39
C THR A 268 16.77 -24.47 10.00
N PRO A 269 15.77 -25.37 9.89
CA PRO A 269 15.08 -25.61 8.64
C PRO A 269 14.15 -24.45 8.27
N LEU A 270 13.82 -24.29 6.99
CA LEU A 270 12.72 -23.44 6.57
C LEU A 270 11.43 -24.24 6.63
N ILE A 271 10.48 -23.83 7.44
CA ILE A 271 9.14 -24.40 7.45
C ILE A 271 8.33 -23.73 6.31
N LEU A 272 8.18 -24.40 5.19
CA LEU A 272 7.45 -23.87 4.03
C LEU A 272 5.94 -23.78 4.31
N PHE A 273 5.36 -24.84 4.85
CA PHE A 273 3.98 -24.94 5.29
C PHE A 273 3.92 -25.56 6.68
N GLY A 274 2.95 -25.15 7.49
CA GLY A 274 2.72 -25.66 8.82
C GLY A 274 1.64 -24.89 9.53
N TRP A 275 1.24 -25.38 10.69
CA TRP A 275 0.29 -24.68 11.57
C TRP A 275 0.94 -24.41 12.92
N PRO A 276 1.54 -23.23 13.13
CA PRO A 276 2.05 -22.86 14.44
C PRO A 276 0.90 -22.80 15.45
N ASP A 277 0.97 -23.64 16.46
CA ASP A 277 -0.04 -23.72 17.53
C ASP A 277 0.52 -23.10 18.80
N MET A 278 0.01 -21.90 19.14
CA MET A 278 0.44 -21.14 20.32
C MET A 278 0.19 -21.85 21.64
N LYS A 279 -0.82 -22.75 21.70
CA LYS A 279 -1.13 -23.50 22.95
C LYS A 279 -0.26 -24.73 23.08
N ALA A 280 0.03 -25.41 21.98
CA ALA A 280 0.89 -26.60 21.97
C ALA A 280 2.37 -26.26 21.88
N GLU A 281 2.71 -24.97 21.69
CA GLU A 281 4.07 -24.46 21.50
C GLU A 281 4.89 -25.25 20.49
N LYS A 282 4.27 -25.58 19.35
CA LYS A 282 4.88 -26.29 18.24
C LYS A 282 4.19 -26.00 16.93
N THR A 283 4.89 -26.17 15.81
CA THR A 283 4.30 -26.12 14.47
C THR A 283 3.85 -27.52 14.05
N LYS A 284 2.53 -27.66 13.87
CA LYS A 284 1.91 -28.91 13.43
C LYS A 284 1.96 -29.01 11.90
N TYR A 285 2.00 -30.24 11.38
CA TYR A 285 1.98 -30.53 9.94
C TYR A 285 3.06 -29.76 9.16
N ALA A 286 4.24 -29.60 9.76
CA ALA A 286 5.33 -28.87 9.16
C ALA A 286 5.88 -29.60 7.92
N VAL A 287 6.03 -28.85 6.82
CA VAL A 287 6.80 -29.26 5.64
C VAL A 287 8.07 -28.44 5.67
N GLU A 288 9.19 -29.10 5.95
CA GLU A 288 10.47 -28.47 6.23
C GLU A 288 11.45 -28.68 5.09
N ILE A 289 12.23 -27.65 4.80
CA ILE A 289 13.38 -27.74 3.91
C ILE A 289 14.63 -27.56 4.79
N PRO A 290 15.42 -28.63 4.99
CA PRO A 290 16.61 -28.58 5.84
C PRO A 290 17.59 -27.47 5.39
N TYR A 291 18.29 -26.88 6.33
CA TYR A 291 19.34 -25.83 6.13
C TYR A 291 18.86 -24.52 5.52
N LEU A 292 17.68 -24.48 4.87
CA LEU A 292 17.29 -23.30 4.10
C LEU A 292 16.91 -22.11 4.97
N GLY A 293 16.36 -22.33 6.17
CA GLY A 293 16.12 -21.25 7.15
C GLY A 293 17.40 -20.57 7.59
N SER A 294 18.42 -21.37 7.98
CA SER A 294 19.75 -20.86 8.30
C SER A 294 20.38 -20.12 7.13
N LEU A 295 20.32 -20.68 5.92
CA LEU A 295 20.92 -20.07 4.72
C LEU A 295 20.30 -18.70 4.43
N ILE A 296 18.99 -18.57 4.46
CA ILE A 296 18.29 -17.29 4.18
C ILE A 296 18.57 -16.25 5.26
N LEU A 297 18.47 -16.63 6.54
CA LEU A 297 18.48 -15.66 7.63
C LEU A 297 19.89 -15.38 8.17
N THR A 298 20.85 -16.25 7.95
CA THR A 298 22.22 -16.06 8.48
C THR A 298 23.30 -16.05 7.40
N HIS A 299 22.92 -16.32 6.13
CA HIS A 299 23.83 -16.54 5.01
C HIS A 299 24.90 -17.62 5.31
N SER A 300 24.56 -18.58 6.20
CA SER A 300 25.40 -19.71 6.61
C SER A 300 24.54 -20.96 6.69
N LEU A 301 25.15 -22.11 6.41
CA LEU A 301 24.48 -23.41 6.53
C LEU A 301 24.55 -23.99 7.96
N ASP A 302 25.36 -23.40 8.83
CA ASP A 302 25.69 -23.98 10.13
C ASP A 302 25.11 -23.20 11.33
N LYS A 303 24.58 -21.99 11.08
CA LYS A 303 24.06 -21.12 12.15
C LYS A 303 22.60 -21.41 12.43
N GLN A 304 22.23 -21.32 13.70
CA GLN A 304 20.85 -21.36 14.16
C GLN A 304 20.25 -19.95 14.24
N VAL A 305 18.94 -19.86 14.09
CA VAL A 305 18.17 -18.65 14.39
C VAL A 305 17.49 -18.79 15.74
N PRO A 306 17.20 -17.68 16.46
CA PRO A 306 16.47 -17.71 17.72
C PRO A 306 15.11 -18.41 17.56
N ALA A 307 14.75 -19.20 18.56
CA ALA A 307 13.47 -19.91 18.64
C ALA A 307 12.48 -19.16 19.54
N LEU A 308 11.18 -19.40 19.38
CA LEU A 308 10.16 -18.73 20.21
C LEU A 308 10.28 -19.05 21.69
N LYS A 309 10.73 -20.26 22.04
CA LYS A 309 10.94 -20.65 23.45
C LYS A 309 12.12 -19.97 24.13
N ASP A 310 13.01 -19.32 23.38
CA ASP A 310 14.10 -18.51 23.93
C ASP A 310 13.59 -17.20 24.58
N PHE A 311 12.31 -16.84 24.30
CA PHE A 311 11.67 -15.64 24.84
C PHE A 311 10.59 -16.00 25.86
N PRO A 312 10.34 -15.12 26.86
CA PRO A 312 9.23 -15.31 27.80
C PRO A 312 7.88 -15.44 27.05
N PRO A 313 6.96 -16.29 27.53
CA PRO A 313 5.67 -16.51 26.84
C PRO A 313 4.87 -15.22 26.61
N GLU A 314 4.95 -14.26 27.55
CA GLU A 314 4.28 -12.95 27.45
C GLU A 314 4.88 -12.00 26.42
N ASP A 315 6.09 -12.27 25.94
CA ASP A 315 6.78 -11.46 24.91
C ASP A 315 6.75 -12.11 23.53
N ARG A 316 6.10 -13.26 23.37
CA ARG A 316 6.02 -13.98 22.11
C ARG A 316 4.90 -13.42 21.24
N PRO A 317 5.19 -13.01 19.98
CA PRO A 317 4.16 -12.67 19.00
C PRO A 317 3.27 -13.87 18.67
N ASN A 318 2.06 -13.60 18.17
CA ASN A 318 1.18 -14.65 17.66
C ASN A 318 1.76 -15.28 16.38
N SER A 319 2.51 -16.35 16.54
CA SER A 319 3.17 -17.03 15.41
C SER A 319 2.18 -17.54 14.38
N THR A 320 0.99 -17.99 14.76
CA THR A 320 -0.01 -18.49 13.78
C THR A 320 -0.34 -17.44 12.73
N ILE A 321 -0.61 -16.19 13.15
CA ILE A 321 -0.98 -15.11 12.22
C ILE A 321 0.25 -14.60 11.47
N VAL A 322 1.36 -14.39 12.19
CA VAL A 322 2.61 -13.84 11.61
C VAL A 322 3.19 -14.78 10.55
N PHE A 323 3.22 -16.08 10.83
CA PHE A 323 3.68 -17.12 9.91
C PHE A 323 2.90 -17.11 8.58
N TRP A 324 1.57 -17.12 8.65
CA TRP A 324 0.75 -17.18 7.45
C TRP A 324 0.72 -15.87 6.69
N SER A 325 0.67 -14.73 7.38
CA SER A 325 0.72 -13.43 6.71
C SER A 325 2.03 -13.23 5.94
N PHE A 326 3.17 -13.64 6.52
CA PHE A 326 4.45 -13.60 5.81
C PHE A 326 4.45 -14.49 4.56
N ARG A 327 3.96 -15.73 4.66
CA ARG A 327 3.92 -16.65 3.52
C ARG A 327 2.99 -16.17 2.40
N VAL A 328 1.87 -15.56 2.73
CA VAL A 328 0.98 -14.93 1.74
C VAL A 328 1.72 -13.78 1.03
N MET A 329 2.39 -12.91 1.78
CA MET A 329 3.16 -11.80 1.21
C MET A 329 4.24 -12.29 0.26
N VAL A 330 5.08 -13.22 0.70
CA VAL A 330 6.22 -13.75 -0.08
C VAL A 330 5.74 -14.58 -1.27
N GLY A 331 4.72 -15.42 -1.08
CA GLY A 331 4.14 -16.23 -2.15
C GLY A 331 3.56 -15.38 -3.30
N LEU A 332 2.85 -14.30 -2.95
CA LEU A 332 2.38 -13.32 -3.93
C LEU A 332 3.56 -12.59 -4.59
N GLY A 333 4.60 -12.25 -3.84
CA GLY A 333 5.82 -11.62 -4.38
C GLY A 333 6.48 -12.49 -5.46
N PHE A 334 6.66 -13.78 -5.21
CA PHE A 334 7.17 -14.72 -6.22
C PHE A 334 6.25 -14.84 -7.44
N LEU A 335 4.93 -14.86 -7.23
CA LEU A 335 3.97 -14.88 -8.33
C LEU A 335 4.02 -13.59 -9.16
N MET A 336 4.30 -12.44 -8.55
CA MET A 336 4.53 -11.17 -9.23
C MET A 336 5.79 -11.21 -10.10
N ILE A 337 6.91 -11.73 -9.57
CA ILE A 337 8.14 -11.94 -10.31
C ILE A 337 7.90 -12.88 -11.51
N PHE A 338 7.24 -14.01 -11.27
CA PHE A 338 6.87 -14.95 -12.33
C PHE A 338 6.04 -14.28 -13.43
N THR A 339 5.04 -13.47 -13.05
CA THR A 339 4.18 -12.75 -14.02
C THR A 339 5.02 -11.77 -14.85
N GLY A 340 5.95 -11.05 -14.23
CA GLY A 340 6.89 -10.16 -14.91
C GLY A 340 7.77 -10.91 -15.93
N LEU A 341 8.37 -12.03 -15.52
CA LEU A 341 9.21 -12.87 -16.38
C LEU A 341 8.40 -13.51 -17.53
N TRP A 342 7.19 -13.98 -17.25
CA TRP A 342 6.31 -14.50 -18.30
C TRP A 342 5.93 -13.44 -19.31
N SER A 343 5.68 -12.20 -18.85
CA SER A 343 5.43 -11.08 -19.76
C SER A 343 6.61 -10.82 -20.71
N LEU A 344 7.86 -10.93 -20.22
CA LEU A 344 9.06 -10.78 -21.04
C LEU A 344 9.16 -11.87 -22.12
N TRP A 345 8.87 -13.11 -21.76
CA TRP A 345 8.85 -14.22 -22.70
C TRP A 345 7.78 -14.04 -23.79
N LEU A 346 6.57 -13.59 -23.41
CA LEU A 346 5.48 -13.32 -24.35
C LEU A 346 5.78 -12.12 -25.26
N ARG A 347 6.56 -11.14 -24.81
CA ARG A 347 7.03 -10.03 -25.68
C ARG A 347 7.91 -10.55 -26.82
N LYS A 348 8.84 -11.46 -26.52
CA LYS A 348 9.73 -12.04 -27.53
C LYS A 348 8.96 -12.83 -28.60
N SER A 349 7.79 -13.33 -28.30
CA SER A 349 6.91 -14.08 -29.20
C SER A 349 5.74 -13.27 -29.75
N ASP A 350 5.69 -11.95 -29.54
CA ASP A 350 4.61 -11.03 -29.94
C ASP A 350 3.21 -11.42 -29.43
N LYS A 351 3.14 -12.19 -28.33
CA LYS A 351 1.89 -12.75 -27.77
C LYS A 351 1.43 -12.06 -26.51
N LEU A 352 2.11 -10.98 -26.05
CA LEU A 352 1.79 -10.32 -24.78
C LEU A 352 0.31 -9.87 -24.70
N TYR A 353 -0.23 -9.35 -25.79
CA TYR A 353 -1.58 -8.78 -25.82
C TYR A 353 -2.67 -9.76 -26.23
N THR A 354 -2.30 -10.96 -26.69
CA THR A 354 -3.22 -11.97 -27.25
C THR A 354 -3.29 -13.25 -26.45
N SER A 355 -2.30 -13.51 -25.57
CA SER A 355 -2.25 -14.73 -24.74
C SER A 355 -3.33 -14.69 -23.66
N ARG A 356 -4.47 -15.35 -23.90
CA ARG A 356 -5.57 -15.40 -22.92
C ARG A 356 -5.16 -15.91 -21.54
N PRO A 357 -4.37 -17.00 -21.37
CA PRO A 357 -3.95 -17.46 -20.05
C PRO A 357 -3.18 -16.38 -19.28
N PHE A 358 -2.27 -15.67 -19.96
CA PHE A 358 -1.53 -14.58 -19.35
C PHE A 358 -2.45 -13.41 -18.97
N LEU A 359 -3.37 -13.01 -19.84
CA LEU A 359 -4.31 -11.93 -19.56
C LEU A 359 -5.24 -12.27 -18.39
N TYR A 360 -5.67 -13.52 -18.24
CA TYR A 360 -6.40 -13.96 -17.05
C TYR A 360 -5.54 -13.88 -15.79
N LEU A 361 -4.28 -14.32 -15.85
CA LEU A 361 -3.38 -14.16 -14.71
C LEU A 361 -3.19 -12.68 -14.36
N ALA A 362 -2.88 -11.82 -15.33
CA ALA A 362 -2.70 -10.39 -15.11
C ALA A 362 -3.97 -9.73 -14.52
N LEU A 363 -5.16 -10.18 -14.94
CA LEU A 363 -6.42 -9.72 -14.38
C LEU A 363 -6.56 -10.11 -12.90
N TRP A 364 -6.34 -11.38 -12.56
CA TRP A 364 -6.47 -11.88 -11.19
C TRP A 364 -5.36 -11.35 -10.26
N MET A 365 -4.22 -10.98 -10.81
CA MET A 365 -3.15 -10.32 -10.06
C MET A 365 -3.48 -8.87 -9.66
N GLY A 366 -4.58 -8.29 -10.14
CA GLY A 366 -4.97 -6.90 -9.81
C GLY A 366 -4.94 -6.57 -8.32
N PRO A 367 -5.59 -7.34 -7.44
CA PRO A 367 -5.57 -7.09 -6.00
C PRO A 367 -4.31 -7.62 -5.30
N SER A 368 -3.44 -8.39 -5.96
CA SER A 368 -2.34 -9.12 -5.31
C SER A 368 -1.38 -8.20 -4.56
N GLY A 369 -1.03 -7.04 -5.14
CA GLY A 369 -0.15 -6.07 -4.50
C GLY A 369 -0.73 -5.51 -3.21
N LEU A 370 -2.02 -5.21 -3.18
CA LEU A 370 -2.71 -4.72 -1.98
C LEU A 370 -2.80 -5.81 -0.91
N ILE A 371 -3.09 -7.06 -1.30
CA ILE A 371 -3.11 -8.20 -0.38
C ILE A 371 -1.72 -8.44 0.20
N ALA A 372 -0.66 -8.37 -0.61
CA ALA A 372 0.70 -8.55 -0.15
C ALA A 372 1.12 -7.42 0.82
N ILE A 373 0.73 -6.17 0.56
CA ILE A 373 0.97 -5.03 1.46
C ILE A 373 0.28 -5.26 2.82
N LEU A 374 -1.00 -5.63 2.83
CA LEU A 374 -1.72 -5.91 4.08
C LEU A 374 -1.09 -7.08 4.84
N ALA A 375 -0.74 -8.17 4.14
CA ALA A 375 -0.08 -9.31 4.74
C ALA A 375 1.29 -8.92 5.35
N GLY A 376 2.07 -8.07 4.67
CA GLY A 376 3.32 -7.52 5.19
C GLY A 376 3.11 -6.65 6.43
N TRP A 377 2.08 -5.82 6.46
CA TRP A 377 1.74 -5.03 7.64
C TRP A 377 1.29 -5.91 8.81
N PHE A 378 0.48 -6.95 8.58
CA PHE A 378 0.12 -7.91 9.63
C PHE A 378 1.36 -8.63 10.17
N THR A 379 2.27 -9.05 9.31
CA THR A 379 3.56 -9.63 9.73
C THR A 379 4.33 -8.67 10.63
N THR A 380 4.43 -7.41 10.22
CA THR A 380 5.21 -6.38 10.93
C THR A 380 4.58 -6.00 12.26
N GLU A 381 3.28 -5.71 12.29
CA GLU A 381 2.63 -5.12 13.47
C GLU A 381 2.14 -6.17 14.47
N ILE A 382 1.67 -7.32 14.02
CA ILE A 382 1.36 -8.45 14.93
C ILE A 382 2.66 -9.09 15.40
N GLY A 383 3.70 -9.12 14.56
CA GLY A 383 5.02 -9.59 14.94
C GLY A 383 5.75 -8.68 15.94
N ARG A 384 5.30 -7.44 16.15
CA ARG A 384 5.81 -6.56 17.20
C ARG A 384 5.12 -6.79 18.54
N GLN A 385 3.91 -7.36 18.55
CA GLN A 385 3.19 -7.58 19.81
C GLN A 385 3.99 -8.47 20.78
N PRO A 386 3.90 -8.20 22.09
CA PRO A 386 2.89 -7.34 22.76
C PRO A 386 3.22 -5.84 22.81
N TRP A 387 4.24 -5.38 22.14
CA TRP A 387 4.73 -4.00 22.22
C TRP A 387 4.02 -3.05 21.25
N VAL A 388 3.66 -1.86 21.69
CA VAL A 388 3.29 -0.73 20.84
C VAL A 388 4.52 0.10 20.47
N VAL A 389 5.45 0.32 21.42
CA VAL A 389 6.81 0.77 21.17
C VAL A 389 7.75 -0.31 21.69
N TYR A 390 8.53 -0.90 20.81
CA TYR A 390 9.30 -2.10 21.11
C TYR A 390 10.23 -1.91 22.29
N GLY A 391 10.07 -2.78 23.31
CA GLY A 391 10.85 -2.75 24.55
C GLY A 391 10.50 -1.62 25.54
N LEU A 392 9.63 -0.66 25.16
CA LEU A 392 9.34 0.51 25.99
C LEU A 392 7.91 0.53 26.54
N MET A 393 6.92 0.23 25.69
CA MET A 393 5.51 0.31 26.07
C MET A 393 4.73 -0.87 25.51
N ARG A 394 4.00 -1.58 26.35
CA ARG A 394 3.12 -2.66 25.94
C ARG A 394 1.80 -2.10 25.39
N THR A 395 1.19 -2.81 24.45
CA THR A 395 -0.11 -2.42 23.87
C THR A 395 -1.22 -2.37 24.92
N ALA A 396 -1.16 -3.21 25.93
CA ALA A 396 -2.11 -3.22 27.05
C ALA A 396 -2.11 -1.88 27.82
N ASP A 397 -0.95 -1.24 27.95
CA ASP A 397 -0.78 0.01 28.69
C ASP A 397 -1.07 1.26 27.86
N ALA A 398 -1.21 1.11 26.54
CA ALA A 398 -1.29 2.21 25.59
C ALA A 398 -2.71 2.76 25.40
N SER A 399 -3.74 1.98 25.73
CA SER A 399 -5.13 2.31 25.44
C SER A 399 -5.73 3.34 26.38
N SER A 400 -6.68 4.11 25.88
CA SER A 400 -7.53 5.02 26.65
C SER A 400 -8.50 4.25 27.55
N ASN A 401 -8.98 4.91 28.61
CA ASN A 401 -9.97 4.34 29.53
C ASN A 401 -11.38 4.46 28.93
N HIS A 402 -11.76 3.57 28.03
CA HIS A 402 -13.13 3.48 27.49
C HIS A 402 -13.88 2.28 28.06
N SER A 403 -15.20 2.43 28.17
CA SER A 403 -16.06 1.30 28.48
C SER A 403 -16.25 0.39 27.26
N PHE A 404 -16.54 -0.89 27.50
CA PHE A 404 -16.87 -1.85 26.45
C PHE A 404 -18.02 -1.36 25.55
N LEU A 405 -19.05 -0.73 26.14
CA LEU A 405 -20.19 -0.20 25.39
C LEU A 405 -19.80 0.94 24.44
N GLN A 406 -18.98 1.90 24.91
CA GLN A 406 -18.48 2.99 24.08
C GLN A 406 -17.69 2.46 22.89
N MET A 407 -16.77 1.52 23.12
CA MET A 407 -15.97 0.91 22.06
C MET A 407 -16.81 0.10 21.09
N SER A 408 -17.84 -0.61 21.56
CA SER A 408 -18.76 -1.35 20.69
C SER A 408 -19.55 -0.44 19.76
N ILE A 409 -20.10 0.66 20.28
CA ILE A 409 -20.86 1.62 19.50
C ILE A 409 -19.96 2.29 18.45
N THR A 410 -18.77 2.76 18.83
CA THR A 410 -17.86 3.41 17.92
C THR A 410 -17.38 2.44 16.83
N LEU A 411 -17.03 1.20 17.17
CA LEU A 411 -16.63 0.18 16.19
C LEU A 411 -17.73 -0.08 15.16
N ILE A 412 -18.98 -0.28 15.60
CA ILE A 412 -20.12 -0.49 14.69
C ILE A 412 -20.29 0.73 13.76
N MET A 413 -20.26 1.95 14.32
CA MET A 413 -20.33 3.18 13.52
C MET A 413 -19.22 3.26 12.48
N PHE A 414 -17.98 2.96 12.86
CA PHE A 414 -16.85 2.95 11.92
C PHE A 414 -17.09 1.95 10.80
N VAL A 415 -17.44 0.72 11.11
CA VAL A 415 -17.71 -0.31 10.10
C VAL A 415 -18.79 0.14 9.13
N VAL A 416 -19.94 0.63 9.63
CA VAL A 416 -21.05 1.08 8.78
C VAL A 416 -20.65 2.27 7.90
N VAL A 417 -20.03 3.30 8.48
CA VAL A 417 -19.64 4.51 7.74
C VAL A 417 -18.56 4.18 6.70
N TYR A 418 -17.57 3.35 7.05
CA TYR A 418 -16.52 2.95 6.13
C TYR A 418 -17.06 2.16 4.94
N PHE A 419 -17.90 1.16 5.17
CA PHE A 419 -18.49 0.40 4.07
C PHE A 419 -19.40 1.26 3.19
N ALA A 420 -20.14 2.21 3.75
CA ALA A 420 -20.98 3.13 2.97
C ALA A 420 -20.10 4.09 2.14
N LEU A 421 -19.17 4.80 2.78
CA LEU A 421 -18.35 5.84 2.14
C LEU A 421 -17.35 5.25 1.14
N PHE A 422 -16.51 4.32 1.61
CA PHE A 422 -15.46 3.73 0.78
C PHE A 422 -16.04 2.72 -0.21
N GLY A 423 -17.14 2.06 0.10
CA GLY A 423 -17.88 1.23 -0.85
C GLY A 423 -18.40 2.04 -2.04
N ALA A 424 -18.96 3.22 -1.80
CA ALA A 424 -19.37 4.14 -2.86
C ALA A 424 -18.17 4.64 -3.68
N GLY A 425 -17.09 5.07 -3.02
CA GLY A 425 -15.85 5.53 -3.66
C GLY A 425 -15.20 4.45 -4.52
N LEU A 426 -15.07 3.24 -3.98
CA LEU A 426 -14.51 2.09 -4.70
C LEU A 426 -15.42 1.70 -5.88
N GLY A 427 -16.74 1.69 -5.69
CA GLY A 427 -17.70 1.44 -6.76
C GLY A 427 -17.58 2.44 -7.90
N TYR A 428 -17.40 3.73 -7.58
CA TYR A 428 -17.18 4.78 -8.56
C TYR A 428 -15.83 4.61 -9.29
N MET A 429 -14.76 4.35 -8.55
CA MET A 429 -13.44 4.06 -9.13
C MET A 429 -13.48 2.86 -10.09
N MET A 430 -14.14 1.77 -9.69
CA MET A 430 -14.30 0.60 -10.55
C MET A 430 -15.17 0.88 -11.79
N ARG A 431 -16.15 1.79 -11.70
CA ARG A 431 -16.92 2.26 -12.86
C ARG A 431 -15.98 2.98 -13.84
N LEU A 432 -15.12 3.88 -13.36
CA LEU A 432 -14.12 4.56 -14.21
C LEU A 432 -13.18 3.56 -14.88
N VAL A 433 -12.63 2.61 -14.11
CA VAL A 433 -11.75 1.56 -14.65
C VAL A 433 -12.45 0.76 -15.75
N ARG A 434 -13.72 0.40 -15.57
CA ARG A 434 -14.51 -0.35 -16.56
C ARG A 434 -14.81 0.42 -17.85
N LYS A 435 -14.97 1.75 -17.78
CA LYS A 435 -15.14 2.60 -18.98
C LYS A 435 -13.88 2.53 -19.87
N GLY A 436 -12.71 2.56 -19.28
CA GLY A 436 -11.43 2.58 -19.98
C GLY A 436 -11.04 3.96 -20.52
N PRO A 437 -9.82 4.09 -21.06
CA PRO A 437 -9.37 5.33 -21.69
C PRO A 437 -10.18 5.64 -22.94
N LYS A 438 -10.68 6.87 -23.05
CA LYS A 438 -11.23 7.41 -24.31
C LYS A 438 -10.04 7.73 -25.21
N ILE A 439 -10.07 7.24 -26.43
CA ILE A 439 -9.11 7.64 -27.48
C ILE A 439 -9.84 8.67 -28.31
N ASP A 440 -9.31 9.89 -28.36
CA ASP A 440 -9.72 10.84 -29.39
C ASP A 440 -9.19 10.31 -30.73
N GLU A 441 -10.00 9.53 -31.43
CA GLU A 441 -9.76 9.22 -32.83
C GLU A 441 -9.87 10.54 -33.60
N GLY A 442 -8.73 11.25 -33.74
CA GLY A 442 -8.47 12.31 -34.72
C GLY A 442 -9.66 13.14 -35.23
N LYS A 443 -10.62 13.50 -34.39
CA LYS A 443 -11.53 14.59 -34.70
C LYS A 443 -10.72 15.86 -34.61
N GLU A 444 -10.24 16.33 -35.78
CA GLU A 444 -9.91 17.73 -35.97
C GLU A 444 -11.01 18.52 -35.24
N THR A 445 -10.66 19.14 -34.14
CA THR A 445 -11.53 20.10 -33.49
C THR A 445 -11.59 21.31 -34.40
N ASN A 446 -12.56 21.31 -35.31
CA ASN A 446 -13.07 22.51 -35.93
C ASN A 446 -13.80 23.33 -34.86
N ASP A 447 -13.02 23.84 -33.90
CA ASP A 447 -13.47 24.76 -32.84
C ASP A 447 -13.29 26.20 -33.34
N GLY A 448 -13.95 26.52 -34.46
CA GLY A 448 -14.12 27.87 -34.96
C GLY A 448 -15.54 28.37 -34.69
N GLY A 449 -15.86 28.76 -33.45
CA GLY A 449 -17.08 29.46 -33.14
C GLY A 449 -16.98 30.22 -31.80
N PRO A 450 -17.00 31.57 -31.82
CA PRO A 450 -17.04 32.35 -30.60
C PRO A 450 -18.44 32.28 -29.99
N GLY A 451 -18.59 31.65 -28.82
CA GLY A 451 -19.82 31.82 -28.05
C GLY A 451 -20.37 30.74 -27.16
N LYS A 452 -19.78 29.56 -27.02
CA LYS A 452 -20.22 28.62 -26.00
C LYS A 452 -19.26 28.65 -24.80
N LYS A 453 -19.68 29.32 -23.74
CA LYS A 453 -19.07 29.21 -22.41
C LYS A 453 -19.23 27.75 -21.96
N ARG A 454 -18.20 26.93 -22.16
CA ARG A 454 -18.14 25.62 -21.51
C ARG A 454 -17.97 25.85 -20.00
N THR A 455 -18.90 25.38 -19.22
CA THR A 455 -18.71 25.20 -17.79
C THR A 455 -17.47 24.33 -17.59
N PRO A 456 -16.58 24.63 -16.62
CA PRO A 456 -15.40 23.79 -16.38
C PRO A 456 -15.88 22.36 -16.09
N ALA A 457 -15.41 21.37 -16.88
CA ALA A 457 -15.72 19.97 -16.63
C ALA A 457 -15.32 19.63 -15.20
N ARG A 458 -16.27 19.26 -14.37
CA ARG A 458 -15.99 18.78 -13.01
C ARG A 458 -15.28 17.43 -13.13
N PRO A 459 -14.05 17.26 -12.66
CA PRO A 459 -13.30 15.99 -12.83
C PRO A 459 -13.96 14.81 -12.14
N LEU A 460 -14.88 15.06 -11.22
CA LEU A 460 -15.60 14.05 -10.45
C LEU A 460 -17.02 13.77 -10.96
N SER A 461 -17.56 14.52 -11.94
CA SER A 461 -18.89 14.26 -12.48
C SER A 461 -18.80 13.34 -13.71
N ALA A 462 -19.16 12.08 -13.53
CA ALA A 462 -19.44 11.17 -14.64
C ALA A 462 -20.86 11.39 -15.22
N ALA A 463 -21.65 12.30 -14.65
CA ALA A 463 -23.05 12.51 -15.00
C ALA A 463 -23.27 13.24 -16.33
N ASP A 464 -22.31 14.08 -16.75
CA ASP A 464 -22.47 14.87 -17.98
C ASP A 464 -22.18 14.07 -19.27
N ASP A 465 -21.55 12.89 -19.16
CA ASP A 465 -21.29 12.03 -20.32
C ASP A 465 -22.49 11.13 -20.71
N ASP A 466 -23.47 10.95 -19.81
CA ASP A 466 -24.63 10.09 -20.06
C ASP A 466 -25.82 10.88 -20.67
N ALA A 467 -25.84 12.21 -20.55
CA ALA A 467 -26.91 13.06 -21.12
C ALA A 467 -26.86 13.15 -22.65
N ASP A 468 -25.67 13.03 -23.25
CA ASP A 468 -25.52 13.04 -24.71
C ASP A 468 -25.81 11.67 -25.35
N ALA A 469 -25.75 10.58 -24.59
CA ALA A 469 -26.02 9.24 -25.10
C ALA A 469 -27.55 8.92 -25.20
N ASP A 470 -28.34 9.51 -24.32
CA ASP A 470 -29.81 9.33 -24.33
C ASP A 470 -30.51 10.25 -25.36
N ALA A 471 -29.90 11.34 -25.77
CA ALA A 471 -30.45 12.25 -26.81
C ALA A 471 -30.39 11.64 -28.20
N ASP A 472 -29.46 10.74 -28.49
CA ASP A 472 -29.29 10.12 -29.82
C ASP A 472 -30.20 8.89 -30.01
N HIS A 473 -30.77 8.35 -28.94
CA HIS A 473 -31.71 7.23 -28.99
C HIS A 473 -33.19 7.65 -29.10
N SER A 474 -33.50 8.92 -28.88
CA SER A 474 -34.89 9.42 -28.99
C SER A 474 -35.29 9.86 -30.41
N LEU A 475 -34.33 10.03 -31.34
CA LEU A 475 -34.59 10.48 -32.69
C LEU A 475 -34.75 9.36 -33.74
N THR A 476 -34.66 8.08 -33.33
CA THR A 476 -34.82 6.93 -34.26
C THR A 476 -36.13 6.16 -34.06
N LYS A 477 -37.14 6.71 -33.38
CA LYS A 477 -38.45 6.06 -33.18
C LYS A 477 -39.64 6.80 -33.82
N GLU A 478 -39.41 7.80 -34.68
CA GLU A 478 -40.48 8.38 -35.51
C GLU A 478 -39.96 8.52 -36.94
N ILE A 479 -39.98 7.45 -37.71
CA ILE A 479 -40.30 7.39 -39.15
C ILE A 479 -40.74 5.94 -39.44
#